data_3f849f59067602f9807f326e84b67bb4
#
_entry.id   3f849f59067602f9807f326e84b67bb4
#
_cell.length_a   1.000
_cell.length_b   1.000
_cell.length_c   1.000
_cell.angle_alpha   90.00
_cell.angle_beta   90.00
_cell.angle_gamma   90.00
#
_symmetry.space_group_name_H-M   'P 1'
#
loop_
_entity.id
_entity.type
_entity.pdbx_description
1 polymer ?
#
loop_
_entity_poly.entity_id
_entity_poly.type
_entity_poly.pdbx_seq_one_letter_code
_entity_poly.pdbx_strand_id
1 'polypeptide(L)'
;MNTNKQKYEYFPGTIVLPSDTYDTKNHQLIGRRVAGKQFLEGITSNLKDEEIINIIVYSEKEVHELKNILEKAGINLNRINFNIGLENINLNKIENIHIAGPDLDQWSIIRSGFRRNLFSITGVIHTLSSTAVIKSIKDYLTGGLESWDSLVCTSTSGKKVVEKIIDFHHQELESKYETKLSKKKYPKITTIPLAVNDITYQRNLTREEKRSISRIKLEIPKDSLVILSLGRLSFNSKYHPLPLYRSIAKLAAKRPNLNVILLECGSFYNDNIKTNYDNLIKSIKPLKVIRLGGIKPATEKEKIDALNASDIFLSPSDNIQETFGISVIEAMAASLPCIVSDWNGYKDHVKNNENGFRISTTQLNNLENKID
;
A
#
# COMPACT_ATOMS: atom_id res chain seq x y z
N MET A 1 -25.82 -37.69 24.27
CA MET A 1 -25.55 -36.68 23.26
C MET A 1 -24.18 -36.09 23.53
N ASN A 2 -23.15 -36.62 22.88
CA ASN A 2 -21.79 -36.07 22.98
C ASN A 2 -21.68 -34.91 22.03
N THR A 3 -21.81 -33.70 22.56
CA THR A 3 -21.39 -32.51 21.81
C THR A 3 -19.88 -32.47 21.82
N ASN A 4 -19.24 -32.96 20.76
CA ASN A 4 -17.85 -32.66 20.45
C ASN A 4 -17.75 -31.13 20.33
N LYS A 5 -17.44 -30.43 21.41
CA LYS A 5 -16.98 -29.05 21.36
C LYS A 5 -15.64 -29.11 20.64
N GLN A 6 -15.62 -28.74 19.37
CA GLN A 6 -14.40 -28.50 18.61
C GLN A 6 -13.54 -27.55 19.44
N LYS A 7 -12.37 -28.00 19.90
CA LYS A 7 -11.48 -27.23 20.76
C LYS A 7 -10.70 -26.31 19.84
N TYR A 8 -11.20 -25.10 19.65
CA TYR A 8 -10.49 -24.09 18.90
C TYR A 8 -9.19 -23.70 19.60
N GLU A 9 -8.12 -23.57 18.83
CA GLU A 9 -6.84 -23.06 19.25
C GLU A 9 -6.72 -21.59 18.81
N TYR A 10 -6.19 -20.72 19.69
CA TYR A 10 -6.00 -19.33 19.32
C TYR A 10 -4.75 -19.19 18.44
N PHE A 11 -4.91 -18.53 17.29
CA PHE A 11 -3.79 -18.06 16.51
C PHE A 11 -2.90 -17.16 17.39
N PRO A 12 -1.57 -17.34 17.40
CA PRO A 12 -0.69 -16.66 18.36
C PRO A 12 -0.59 -15.14 18.13
N GLY A 13 -0.97 -14.66 16.96
CA GLY A 13 -0.99 -13.24 16.62
C GLY A 13 -2.35 -12.60 16.86
N THR A 14 -2.34 -11.42 17.45
CA THR A 14 -3.51 -10.54 17.61
C THR A 14 -3.34 -9.32 16.72
N ILE A 15 -4.37 -8.93 15.96
CA ILE A 15 -4.30 -7.81 15.02
C ILE A 15 -5.05 -6.61 15.59
N VAL A 16 -4.41 -5.46 15.61
CA VAL A 16 -5.06 -4.19 15.92
C VAL A 16 -5.47 -3.51 14.61
N LEU A 17 -6.77 -3.34 14.42
CA LEU A 17 -7.36 -2.84 13.17
C LEU A 17 -8.29 -1.65 13.41
N PRO A 18 -7.76 -0.42 13.51
CA PRO A 18 -8.60 0.77 13.48
C PRO A 18 -9.29 0.93 12.11
N SER A 19 -10.49 1.50 12.09
CA SER A 19 -11.35 1.61 10.89
C SER A 19 -10.67 2.27 9.70
N ASP A 20 -9.78 3.21 9.93
CA ASP A 20 -9.04 3.92 8.88
C ASP A 20 -8.04 3.03 8.10
N THR A 21 -7.79 1.81 8.55
CA THR A 21 -6.83 0.88 7.93
C THR A 21 -7.45 -0.06 6.90
N TYR A 22 -8.76 -0.26 6.92
CA TYR A 22 -9.47 -1.20 6.02
C TYR A 22 -10.70 -0.61 5.33
N ASP A 23 -11.17 0.56 5.73
CA ASP A 23 -12.36 1.19 5.12
C ASP A 23 -12.05 1.74 3.73
N THR A 24 -12.42 0.99 2.71
CA THR A 24 -12.27 1.37 1.30
C THR A 24 -13.46 2.16 0.74
N LYS A 25 -14.52 2.39 1.54
CA LYS A 25 -15.76 3.02 1.08
C LYS A 25 -15.78 4.54 1.26
N ASN A 26 -15.01 5.07 2.20
CA ASN A 26 -14.95 6.50 2.44
C ASN A 26 -14.04 7.19 1.42
N HIS A 27 -14.49 8.28 0.90
CA HIS A 27 -14.06 9.26 -0.11
C HIS A 27 -12.60 9.23 -0.69
N GLN A 28 -11.66 8.49 -0.12
CA GLN A 28 -10.29 8.39 -0.65
C GLN A 28 -9.80 6.96 -0.64
N LEU A 29 -9.67 6.38 -1.84
CA LEU A 29 -9.00 5.10 -1.99
C LEU A 29 -7.49 5.32 -1.76
N ILE A 30 -7.04 5.10 -0.52
CA ILE A 30 -5.63 5.22 -0.13
C ILE A 30 -5.01 3.83 -0.17
N GLY A 31 -3.80 3.68 -0.72
CA GLY A 31 -3.09 2.41 -0.81
C GLY A 31 -2.96 1.66 0.53
N ARG A 32 -2.85 2.39 1.66
CA ARG A 32 -2.87 1.81 3.01
C ARG A 32 -4.14 1.00 3.29
N ARG A 33 -5.31 1.51 2.91
CA ARG A 33 -6.61 0.82 3.13
C ARG A 33 -6.74 -0.43 2.27
N VAL A 34 -6.29 -0.34 1.03
CA VAL A 34 -6.25 -1.51 0.12
C VAL A 34 -5.32 -2.58 0.69
N ALA A 35 -4.13 -2.19 1.13
CA ALA A 35 -3.16 -3.10 1.75
C ALA A 35 -3.69 -3.72 3.04
N GLY A 36 -4.31 -2.93 3.93
CA GLY A 36 -4.90 -3.42 5.18
C GLY A 36 -6.03 -4.43 4.95
N LYS A 37 -6.91 -4.14 3.99
CA LYS A 37 -7.97 -5.08 3.60
C LYS A 37 -7.39 -6.39 3.05
N GLN A 38 -6.43 -6.31 2.13
CA GLN A 38 -5.79 -7.50 1.54
C GLN A 38 -5.00 -8.31 2.58
N PHE A 39 -4.33 -7.64 3.52
CA PHE A 39 -3.66 -8.29 4.63
C PHE A 39 -4.65 -9.08 5.51
N LEU A 40 -5.78 -8.47 5.85
CA LEU A 40 -6.82 -9.10 6.65
C LEU A 40 -7.43 -10.32 5.94
N GLU A 41 -7.79 -10.16 4.67
CA GLU A 41 -8.28 -11.26 3.83
C GLU A 41 -7.24 -12.38 3.74
N GLY A 42 -5.97 -12.03 3.52
CA GLY A 42 -4.88 -13.00 3.42
C GLY A 42 -4.67 -13.79 4.70
N ILE A 43 -4.60 -13.14 5.85
CA ILE A 43 -4.38 -13.84 7.13
C ILE A 43 -5.57 -14.72 7.52
N THR A 44 -6.79 -14.21 7.38
CA THR A 44 -7.99 -14.94 7.75
C THR A 44 -8.25 -16.15 6.84
N SER A 45 -7.90 -16.06 5.56
CA SER A 45 -8.02 -17.18 4.61
C SER A 45 -6.98 -18.28 4.81
N ASN A 46 -5.89 -18.00 5.52
CA ASN A 46 -4.81 -18.94 5.77
C ASN A 46 -4.76 -19.47 7.20
N LEU A 47 -5.76 -19.16 8.04
CA LEU A 47 -5.88 -19.78 9.35
C LEU A 47 -6.11 -21.31 9.19
N LYS A 48 -5.51 -22.12 10.06
CA LYS A 48 -5.80 -23.55 10.13
C LYS A 48 -7.24 -23.79 10.61
N ASP A 49 -7.81 -24.95 10.33
CA ASP A 49 -9.24 -25.21 10.57
C ASP A 49 -9.68 -25.02 12.03
N GLU A 50 -8.77 -25.24 12.98
CA GLU A 50 -9.03 -25.09 14.42
C GLU A 50 -8.63 -23.73 14.98
N GLU A 51 -8.03 -22.84 14.19
CA GLU A 51 -7.52 -21.54 14.69
C GLU A 51 -8.61 -20.46 14.69
N ILE A 52 -8.61 -19.66 15.76
CA ILE A 52 -9.36 -18.41 15.90
C ILE A 52 -8.37 -17.26 16.07
N ILE A 53 -8.53 -16.20 15.27
CA ILE A 53 -7.72 -14.98 15.40
C ILE A 53 -8.42 -13.94 16.27
N ASN A 54 -7.66 -13.29 17.15
CA ASN A 54 -8.11 -12.11 17.87
C ASN A 54 -7.91 -10.85 17.03
N ILE A 55 -8.96 -10.04 16.94
CA ILE A 55 -8.90 -8.71 16.32
C ILE A 55 -9.33 -7.68 17.38
N ILE A 56 -8.48 -6.68 17.58
CA ILE A 56 -8.75 -5.55 18.47
C ILE A 56 -9.22 -4.38 17.62
N VAL A 57 -10.34 -3.80 18.02
CA VAL A 57 -10.93 -2.57 17.50
C VAL A 57 -11.23 -1.60 18.65
N TYR A 58 -11.61 -0.37 18.34
CA TYR A 58 -11.81 0.67 19.36
C TYR A 58 -13.28 0.95 19.66
N SER A 59 -14.23 0.39 18.90
CA SER A 59 -15.67 0.61 19.10
C SER A 59 -16.54 -0.52 18.53
N GLU A 60 -17.77 -0.64 19.05
CA GLU A 60 -18.80 -1.53 18.49
C GLU A 60 -19.11 -1.22 17.01
N LYS A 61 -19.07 0.05 16.64
CA LYS A 61 -19.27 0.46 15.25
C LYS A 61 -18.22 -0.17 14.34
N GLU A 62 -16.96 -0.18 14.75
CA GLU A 62 -15.87 -0.81 13.98
C GLU A 62 -16.04 -2.32 13.89
N VAL A 63 -16.50 -3.00 14.94
CA VAL A 63 -16.86 -4.43 14.89
C VAL A 63 -17.88 -4.69 13.78
N HIS A 64 -18.95 -3.89 13.75
CA HIS A 64 -20.04 -4.06 12.78
C HIS A 64 -19.56 -3.82 11.34
N GLU A 65 -18.79 -2.75 11.12
CA GLU A 65 -18.22 -2.43 9.82
C GLU A 65 -17.28 -3.53 9.32
N LEU A 66 -16.40 -4.02 10.19
CA LEU A 66 -15.43 -5.05 9.87
C LEU A 66 -16.10 -6.40 9.56
N LYS A 67 -17.10 -6.81 10.33
CA LYS A 67 -17.92 -8.00 10.02
C LYS A 67 -18.51 -7.93 8.61
N ASN A 68 -19.12 -6.82 8.24
CA ASN A 68 -19.68 -6.63 6.89
C ASN A 68 -18.64 -6.73 5.77
N ILE A 69 -17.41 -6.29 6.01
CA ILE A 69 -16.31 -6.37 5.03
C ILE A 69 -15.86 -7.81 4.87
N LEU A 70 -15.68 -8.52 5.98
CA LEU A 70 -15.21 -9.91 5.99
C LEU A 70 -16.24 -10.88 5.41
N GLU A 71 -17.52 -10.72 5.74
CA GLU A 71 -18.61 -11.50 5.16
C GLU A 71 -18.67 -11.36 3.63
N LYS A 72 -18.53 -10.14 3.12
CA LYS A 72 -18.49 -9.88 1.66
C LYS A 72 -17.26 -10.48 0.99
N ALA A 73 -16.17 -10.67 1.73
CA ALA A 73 -14.97 -11.35 1.28
C ALA A 73 -15.09 -12.89 1.40
N GLY A 74 -16.22 -13.41 1.91
CA GLY A 74 -16.43 -14.85 2.10
C GLY A 74 -15.71 -15.43 3.32
N ILE A 75 -15.27 -14.58 4.26
CA ILE A 75 -14.55 -15.02 5.46
C ILE A 75 -15.53 -15.53 6.52
N ASN A 76 -15.22 -16.69 7.09
CA ASN A 76 -16.00 -17.27 8.17
C ASN A 76 -15.79 -16.50 9.49
N LEU A 77 -16.79 -15.72 9.90
CA LEU A 77 -16.73 -14.92 11.12
C LEU A 77 -16.62 -15.73 12.42
N ASN A 78 -17.00 -17.01 12.42
CA ASN A 78 -16.85 -17.89 13.60
C ASN A 78 -15.37 -18.14 13.97
N ARG A 79 -14.45 -17.81 13.07
CA ARG A 79 -13.00 -17.92 13.27
C ARG A 79 -12.35 -16.62 13.71
N ILE A 80 -13.16 -15.61 14.02
CA ILE A 80 -12.68 -14.29 14.42
C ILE A 80 -13.28 -13.91 15.76
N ASN A 81 -12.42 -13.62 16.72
CA ASN A 81 -12.81 -13.08 17.99
C ASN A 81 -12.57 -11.57 18.00
N PHE A 82 -13.66 -10.80 17.97
CA PHE A 82 -13.58 -9.34 18.01
C PHE A 82 -13.53 -8.85 19.44
N ASN A 83 -12.58 -7.99 19.75
CA ASN A 83 -12.38 -7.40 21.07
C ASN A 83 -12.36 -5.87 20.96
N ILE A 84 -13.08 -5.21 21.85
CA ILE A 84 -13.01 -3.76 22.01
C ILE A 84 -11.97 -3.47 23.09
N GLY A 85 -10.82 -2.93 22.67
CA GLY A 85 -9.68 -2.77 23.57
C GLY A 85 -9.09 -4.11 24.07
N LEU A 86 -8.46 -4.08 25.24
CA LEU A 86 -7.74 -5.24 25.81
C LEU A 86 -8.52 -5.98 26.92
N GLU A 87 -9.67 -5.48 27.33
CA GLU A 87 -10.35 -5.94 28.56
C GLU A 87 -10.74 -7.42 28.55
N ASN A 88 -11.08 -7.97 27.40
CA ASN A 88 -11.56 -9.34 27.26
C ASN A 88 -10.51 -10.29 26.67
N ILE A 89 -9.25 -9.86 26.55
CA ILE A 89 -8.18 -10.65 25.96
C ILE A 89 -7.31 -11.23 27.06
N ASN A 90 -7.09 -12.54 27.02
CA ASN A 90 -6.08 -13.16 27.87
C ASN A 90 -4.69 -12.89 27.31
N LEU A 91 -4.05 -11.83 27.79
CA LEU A 91 -2.73 -11.39 27.34
C LEU A 91 -1.63 -12.46 27.53
N ASN A 92 -1.79 -13.43 28.43
CA ASN A 92 -0.84 -14.52 28.60
C ASN A 92 -0.88 -15.57 27.47
N LYS A 93 -1.90 -15.52 26.60
CA LYS A 93 -2.05 -16.40 25.44
C LYS A 93 -1.67 -15.72 24.12
N ILE A 94 -1.27 -14.46 24.18
CA ILE A 94 -0.85 -13.70 23.02
C ILE A 94 0.68 -13.77 22.92
N GLU A 95 1.19 -14.17 21.76
CA GLU A 95 2.62 -14.15 21.47
C GLU A 95 3.05 -12.90 20.70
N ASN A 96 2.13 -12.35 19.89
CA ASN A 96 2.38 -11.16 19.08
C ASN A 96 1.15 -10.25 18.98
N ILE A 97 1.39 -8.94 19.02
CA ILE A 97 0.42 -7.93 18.62
C ILE A 97 0.91 -7.26 17.34
N HIS A 98 0.10 -7.33 16.27
CA HIS A 98 0.39 -6.67 15.00
C HIS A 98 -0.44 -5.40 14.84
N ILE A 99 0.22 -4.31 14.47
CA ILE A 99 -0.37 -2.98 14.29
C ILE A 99 -0.28 -2.59 12.82
N ALA A 100 -1.38 -2.10 12.24
CA ALA A 100 -1.42 -1.64 10.86
C ALA A 100 -0.75 -0.25 10.65
N GLY A 101 0.29 0.03 11.39
CA GLY A 101 1.03 1.30 11.38
C GLY A 101 2.39 1.21 12.07
N PRO A 102 3.11 2.33 12.13
CA PRO A 102 4.42 2.40 12.79
C PRO A 102 4.36 2.74 14.29
N ASP A 103 3.18 2.91 14.88
CA ASP A 103 3.01 3.43 16.25
C ASP A 103 3.26 2.35 17.32
N LEU A 104 4.41 1.64 17.23
CA LEU A 104 4.76 0.52 18.08
C LEU A 104 4.98 0.92 19.54
N ASP A 105 5.48 2.14 19.75
CA ASP A 105 5.86 2.62 21.07
C ASP A 105 4.69 2.66 22.04
N GLN A 106 3.51 3.08 21.60
CA GLN A 106 2.29 3.10 22.43
C GLN A 106 1.97 1.71 23.01
N TRP A 107 2.12 0.67 22.20
CA TRP A 107 1.90 -0.72 22.64
C TRP A 107 3.03 -1.23 23.53
N SER A 108 4.23 -0.72 23.37
CA SER A 108 5.34 -1.04 24.25
C SER A 108 5.14 -0.48 25.66
N ILE A 109 4.53 0.71 25.78
CA ILE A 109 4.12 1.32 27.06
C ILE A 109 3.07 0.45 27.74
N ILE A 110 2.03 0.05 27.00
CA ILE A 110 0.97 -0.84 27.51
C ILE A 110 1.59 -2.15 28.00
N ARG A 111 2.43 -2.81 27.20
CA ARG A 111 3.14 -4.03 27.56
C ARG A 111 3.98 -3.87 28.85
N SER A 112 4.66 -2.73 29.00
CA SER A 112 5.50 -2.43 30.16
C SER A 112 4.70 -2.34 31.47
N GLY A 113 3.41 -1.98 31.40
CA GLY A 113 2.50 -2.00 32.55
C GLY A 113 2.19 -3.42 33.09
N PHE A 114 2.49 -4.47 32.32
CA PHE A 114 2.34 -5.87 32.71
C PHE A 114 3.72 -6.52 32.91
N ARG A 115 4.32 -7.02 31.82
CA ARG A 115 5.66 -7.61 31.78
C ARG A 115 6.31 -7.31 30.44
N ARG A 116 7.57 -6.86 30.43
CA ARG A 116 8.29 -6.48 29.19
C ARG A 116 8.32 -7.57 28.11
N ASN A 117 8.34 -8.83 28.50
CA ASN A 117 8.41 -10.00 27.61
C ASN A 117 7.06 -10.71 27.45
N LEU A 118 5.93 -10.02 27.67
CA LEU A 118 4.61 -10.66 27.63
C LEU A 118 4.24 -11.08 26.20
N PHE A 119 4.50 -10.23 25.21
CA PHE A 119 4.30 -10.48 23.78
C PHE A 119 5.29 -9.65 22.97
N SER A 120 5.51 -10.04 21.74
CA SER A 120 6.21 -9.22 20.75
C SER A 120 5.27 -8.22 20.09
N ILE A 121 5.82 -7.13 19.55
CA ILE A 121 5.05 -6.10 18.86
C ILE A 121 5.57 -6.00 17.43
N THR A 122 4.67 -6.07 16.46
CA THR A 122 5.01 -5.87 15.05
C THR A 122 4.13 -4.79 14.44
N GLY A 123 4.67 -4.08 13.47
CA GLY A 123 3.90 -3.09 12.73
C GLY A 123 4.40 -2.96 11.30
N VAL A 124 3.70 -2.14 10.50
CA VAL A 124 4.01 -1.97 9.09
C VAL A 124 4.03 -0.51 8.67
N ILE A 125 4.99 -0.14 7.83
CA ILE A 125 5.08 1.19 7.21
C ILE A 125 4.38 1.20 5.87
N HIS A 126 3.43 2.14 5.70
CA HIS A 126 2.73 2.40 4.45
C HIS A 126 3.14 3.71 3.78
N THR A 127 3.74 4.63 4.53
CA THR A 127 4.25 5.92 4.02
C THR A 127 5.35 6.44 4.93
N LEU A 128 6.25 7.24 4.37
CA LEU A 128 7.33 7.92 5.08
C LEU A 128 7.24 9.45 4.91
N SER A 129 6.10 9.95 4.39
CA SER A 129 5.92 11.35 4.03
C SER A 129 5.33 12.23 5.13
N SER A 130 4.95 11.67 6.28
CA SER A 130 4.33 12.44 7.36
C SER A 130 5.25 12.60 8.57
N THR A 131 5.19 13.77 9.20
CA THR A 131 5.91 14.08 10.45
C THR A 131 5.53 13.10 11.57
N ALA A 132 4.27 12.67 11.63
CA ALA A 132 3.81 11.71 12.62
C ALA A 132 4.55 10.38 12.51
N VAL A 133 4.71 9.84 11.28
CA VAL A 133 5.46 8.60 11.05
C VAL A 133 6.93 8.74 11.46
N ILE A 134 7.58 9.87 11.11
CA ILE A 134 8.95 10.14 11.52
C ILE A 134 9.06 10.19 13.04
N LYS A 135 8.11 10.84 13.71
CA LYS A 135 8.06 10.89 15.17
C LYS A 135 7.92 9.49 15.76
N SER A 136 6.99 8.68 15.29
CA SER A 136 6.82 7.30 15.77
C SER A 136 8.11 6.48 15.65
N ILE A 137 8.84 6.62 14.55
CA ILE A 137 10.13 5.92 14.37
C ILE A 137 11.18 6.42 15.37
N LYS A 138 11.24 7.72 15.65
CA LYS A 138 12.14 8.30 16.66
C LYS A 138 11.83 7.77 18.06
N ASP A 139 10.57 7.60 18.40
CA ASP A 139 10.12 7.13 19.71
C ASP A 139 10.57 5.67 19.99
N TYR A 140 10.98 4.91 18.96
CA TYR A 140 11.58 3.57 19.12
C TYR A 140 12.85 3.52 19.96
N LEU A 141 13.60 4.63 20.00
CA LEU A 141 14.87 4.70 20.72
C LEU A 141 14.71 5.02 22.21
N THR A 142 13.58 5.63 22.56
CA THR A 142 13.32 6.13 23.93
C THR A 142 12.21 5.38 24.65
N GLY A 143 11.41 4.60 23.90
CA GLY A 143 10.28 3.83 24.43
C GLY A 143 10.65 2.44 24.94
N GLY A 144 9.63 1.62 25.14
CA GLY A 144 9.73 0.27 25.71
C GLY A 144 9.91 -0.86 24.68
N LEU A 145 10.28 -0.54 23.43
CA LEU A 145 10.53 -1.54 22.40
C LEU A 145 11.81 -2.33 22.68
N GLU A 146 11.82 -3.58 22.22
CA GLU A 146 12.90 -4.52 22.46
C GLU A 146 13.34 -5.19 21.14
N SER A 147 14.46 -5.92 21.19
CA SER A 147 15.04 -6.56 20.00
C SER A 147 14.21 -7.69 19.36
N TRP A 148 13.17 -8.16 20.02
CA TRP A 148 12.20 -9.12 19.49
C TRP A 148 10.95 -8.46 18.88
N ASP A 149 10.83 -7.13 18.99
CA ASP A 149 9.83 -6.36 18.26
C ASP A 149 10.30 -6.09 16.84
N SER A 150 9.39 -5.81 15.91
CA SER A 150 9.77 -5.59 14.51
C SER A 150 8.89 -4.58 13.80
N LEU A 151 9.52 -3.74 12.98
CA LEU A 151 8.84 -2.92 11.99
C LEU A 151 9.04 -3.52 10.60
N VAL A 152 7.94 -3.80 9.92
CA VAL A 152 7.92 -4.23 8.54
C VAL A 152 7.93 -3.02 7.62
N CYS A 153 8.92 -2.95 6.74
CA CYS A 153 8.98 -2.03 5.62
C CYS A 153 8.53 -2.74 4.35
N THR A 154 7.70 -2.09 3.56
CA THR A 154 7.14 -2.72 2.35
C THR A 154 8.13 -2.74 1.19
N SER A 155 9.27 -2.03 1.30
CA SER A 155 10.33 -2.00 0.28
C SER A 155 11.72 -1.85 0.90
N THR A 156 12.75 -2.20 0.13
CA THR A 156 14.15 -2.01 0.53
C THR A 156 14.52 -0.53 0.68
N SER A 157 13.97 0.33 -0.16
CA SER A 157 14.13 1.78 -0.06
C SER A 157 13.48 2.32 1.22
N GLY A 158 12.27 1.87 1.54
CA GLY A 158 11.59 2.23 2.78
C GLY A 158 12.38 1.83 4.01
N LYS A 159 12.92 0.61 4.03
CA LYS A 159 13.80 0.13 5.10
C LYS A 159 15.03 1.04 5.29
N LYS A 160 15.72 1.39 4.21
CA LYS A 160 16.90 2.27 4.26
C LYS A 160 16.57 3.65 4.84
N VAL A 161 15.39 4.20 4.56
CA VAL A 161 14.97 5.49 5.12
C VAL A 161 14.69 5.36 6.61
N VAL A 162 13.99 4.30 7.04
CA VAL A 162 13.75 4.03 8.46
C VAL A 162 15.06 3.87 9.23
N GLU A 163 16.00 3.09 8.70
CA GLU A 163 17.33 2.90 9.32
C GLU A 163 18.09 4.22 9.44
N LYS A 164 18.06 5.09 8.41
CA LYS A 164 18.66 6.42 8.49
C LYS A 164 18.03 7.32 9.55
N ILE A 165 16.69 7.29 9.70
CA ILE A 165 16.00 8.06 10.75
C ILE A 165 16.46 7.57 12.12
N ILE A 166 16.53 6.25 12.32
CA ILE A 166 17.00 5.65 13.56
C ILE A 166 18.46 6.03 13.85
N ASP A 167 19.35 5.88 12.86
CA ASP A 167 20.77 6.21 13.01
C ASP A 167 20.99 7.69 13.31
N PHE A 168 20.30 8.57 12.61
CA PHE A 168 20.39 10.02 12.85
C PHE A 168 19.96 10.35 14.28
N HIS A 169 18.80 9.87 14.70
CA HIS A 169 18.28 10.16 16.05
C HIS A 169 19.10 9.49 17.16
N HIS A 170 19.68 8.33 16.89
CA HIS A 170 20.64 7.68 17.78
C HIS A 170 21.85 8.59 18.05
N GLN A 171 22.45 9.14 17.00
CA GLN A 171 23.58 10.09 17.12
C GLN A 171 23.20 11.37 17.87
N GLU A 172 21.99 11.90 17.61
CA GLU A 172 21.43 13.06 18.33
C GLU A 172 21.33 12.79 19.85
N LEU A 173 20.85 11.59 20.24
CA LEU A 173 20.74 11.20 21.64
C LEU A 173 22.11 11.02 22.28
N GLU A 174 23.06 10.36 21.60
CA GLU A 174 24.43 10.20 22.08
C GLU A 174 25.10 11.56 22.30
N SER A 175 24.93 12.48 21.35
CA SER A 175 25.46 13.83 21.45
C SER A 175 24.83 14.63 22.60
N LYS A 176 23.48 14.57 22.69
CA LYS A 176 22.73 15.33 23.71
C LYS A 176 23.04 14.89 25.14
N TYR A 177 23.23 13.60 25.37
CA TYR A 177 23.45 13.01 26.69
C TYR A 177 24.92 12.68 26.97
N GLU A 178 25.82 13.02 26.04
CA GLU A 178 27.28 12.78 26.14
C GLU A 178 27.59 11.32 26.51
N THR A 179 26.88 10.36 25.92
CA THR A 179 26.98 8.94 26.26
C THR A 179 26.93 8.05 25.04
N LYS A 180 27.39 6.81 25.15
CA LYS A 180 27.26 5.78 24.12
C LYS A 180 26.04 4.90 24.39
N LEU A 181 25.16 4.78 23.41
CA LEU A 181 23.95 3.99 23.48
C LEU A 181 24.13 2.64 22.75
N SER A 182 23.52 1.59 23.30
CA SER A 182 23.56 0.29 22.66
C SER A 182 22.37 0.09 21.73
N LYS A 183 22.66 -0.25 20.47
CA LYS A 183 21.63 -0.60 19.47
C LYS A 183 21.01 -2.00 19.66
N LYS A 184 21.50 -2.82 20.61
CA LYS A 184 21.07 -4.21 20.82
C LYS A 184 19.59 -4.34 21.20
N LYS A 185 18.97 -3.29 21.72
CA LYS A 185 17.56 -3.28 22.16
C LYS A 185 16.60 -2.68 21.14
N TYR A 186 17.09 -2.23 20.00
CA TYR A 186 16.21 -1.65 18.98
C TYR A 186 15.41 -2.74 18.26
N PRO A 187 14.16 -2.43 17.84
CA PRO A 187 13.36 -3.39 17.10
C PRO A 187 14.02 -3.74 15.77
N LYS A 188 13.75 -4.94 15.29
CA LYS A 188 14.19 -5.36 13.94
C LYS A 188 13.48 -4.56 12.86
N ILE A 189 14.24 -4.08 11.89
CA ILE A 189 13.68 -3.49 10.67
C ILE A 189 13.79 -4.53 9.56
N THR A 190 12.66 -5.03 9.09
CA THR A 190 12.62 -6.08 8.07
C THR A 190 11.86 -5.63 6.83
N THR A 191 12.14 -6.24 5.68
CA THR A 191 11.40 -5.97 4.44
C THR A 191 10.49 -7.15 4.13
N ILE A 192 9.17 -6.87 4.07
CA ILE A 192 8.16 -7.82 3.60
C ILE A 192 7.29 -7.05 2.59
N PRO A 193 7.32 -7.42 1.30
CA PRO A 193 6.52 -6.75 0.29
C PRO A 193 5.03 -6.98 0.51
N LEU A 194 4.20 -6.04 0.03
CA LEU A 194 2.77 -6.23 -0.04
C LEU A 194 2.44 -7.21 -1.18
N ALA A 195 1.29 -7.86 -1.09
CA ALA A 195 0.76 -8.73 -2.11
C ALA A 195 -0.51 -8.13 -2.73
N VAL A 196 -0.92 -8.66 -3.87
CA VAL A 196 -2.21 -8.39 -4.50
C VAL A 196 -3.01 -9.69 -4.63
N ASN A 197 -4.33 -9.58 -4.54
CA ASN A 197 -5.20 -10.74 -4.71
C ASN A 197 -5.27 -11.11 -6.20
N ASP A 198 -4.77 -12.28 -6.57
CA ASP A 198 -4.72 -12.77 -7.94
C ASP A 198 -6.06 -13.37 -8.43
N ILE A 199 -6.98 -13.73 -7.54
CA ILE A 199 -8.31 -14.27 -7.87
C ILE A 199 -9.12 -13.27 -8.71
N THR A 200 -8.82 -11.98 -8.56
CA THR A 200 -9.44 -10.87 -9.29
C THR A 200 -9.21 -10.97 -10.81
N TYR A 201 -8.20 -11.73 -11.25
CA TYR A 201 -7.74 -11.76 -12.64
C TYR A 201 -8.21 -13.01 -13.39
N GLN A 202 -9.49 -13.28 -13.46
CA GLN A 202 -10.16 -14.30 -14.28
C GLN A 202 -9.22 -15.32 -14.95
N ARG A 203 -8.75 -16.33 -14.21
CA ARG A 203 -7.73 -17.29 -14.67
C ARG A 203 -8.17 -18.17 -15.85
N ASN A 204 -9.47 -18.27 -16.07
CA ASN A 204 -10.06 -19.12 -17.10
C ASN A 204 -10.00 -18.51 -18.52
N LEU A 205 -9.57 -17.25 -18.65
CA LEU A 205 -9.45 -16.57 -19.94
C LEU A 205 -7.99 -16.26 -20.25
N THR A 206 -7.63 -16.38 -21.51
CA THR A 206 -6.32 -15.93 -22.00
C THR A 206 -6.19 -14.41 -21.88
N ARG A 207 -4.96 -13.92 -21.92
CA ARG A 207 -4.68 -12.48 -21.91
C ARG A 207 -5.37 -11.76 -23.07
N GLU A 208 -5.37 -12.37 -24.26
CA GLU A 208 -5.99 -11.78 -25.48
C GLU A 208 -7.51 -11.75 -25.38
N GLU A 209 -8.15 -12.77 -24.83
CA GLU A 209 -9.60 -12.77 -24.59
C GLU A 209 -10.00 -11.68 -23.61
N LYS A 210 -9.30 -11.55 -22.48
CA LYS A 210 -9.52 -10.48 -21.49
C LYS A 210 -9.37 -9.09 -22.12
N ARG A 211 -8.31 -8.91 -22.91
CA ARG A 211 -8.02 -7.66 -23.63
C ARG A 211 -9.16 -7.31 -24.59
N SER A 212 -9.61 -8.27 -25.40
CA SER A 212 -10.67 -8.06 -26.38
C SER A 212 -12.00 -7.70 -25.70
N ILE A 213 -12.39 -8.45 -24.66
CA ILE A 213 -13.62 -8.19 -23.89
C ILE A 213 -13.60 -6.79 -23.26
N SER A 214 -12.50 -6.42 -22.59
CA SER A 214 -12.41 -5.14 -21.91
C SER A 214 -12.32 -3.97 -22.89
N ARG A 215 -11.69 -4.14 -24.06
CA ARG A 215 -11.67 -3.11 -25.11
C ARG A 215 -13.06 -2.84 -25.70
N ILE A 216 -13.84 -3.87 -25.93
CA ILE A 216 -15.23 -3.73 -26.38
C ILE A 216 -16.04 -2.92 -25.35
N LYS A 217 -15.94 -3.26 -24.06
CA LYS A 217 -16.64 -2.55 -22.97
C LYS A 217 -16.24 -1.07 -22.87
N LEU A 218 -14.96 -0.78 -23.11
CA LEU A 218 -14.40 0.58 -22.98
C LEU A 218 -14.40 1.34 -24.31
N GLU A 219 -15.00 0.79 -25.35
CA GLU A 219 -15.08 1.37 -26.71
C GLU A 219 -13.69 1.71 -27.28
N ILE A 220 -12.69 0.88 -26.95
CA ILE A 220 -11.32 1.04 -27.42
C ILE A 220 -11.11 0.25 -28.71
N PRO A 221 -10.66 0.87 -29.82
CA PRO A 221 -10.36 0.16 -31.07
C PRO A 221 -9.30 -0.94 -30.87
N LYS A 222 -9.50 -2.10 -31.50
CA LYS A 222 -8.68 -3.31 -31.32
C LYS A 222 -7.17 -3.02 -31.51
N ASP A 223 -6.81 -2.23 -32.53
CA ASP A 223 -5.44 -1.99 -32.94
C ASP A 223 -4.78 -0.76 -32.27
N SER A 224 -5.42 -0.24 -31.22
CA SER A 224 -4.87 0.87 -30.42
C SER A 224 -3.72 0.39 -29.55
N LEU A 225 -2.70 1.24 -29.37
CA LEU A 225 -1.74 1.14 -28.28
C LEU A 225 -2.31 1.84 -27.04
N VAL A 226 -2.64 1.07 -26.02
CA VAL A 226 -3.24 1.59 -24.78
C VAL A 226 -2.20 1.61 -23.67
N ILE A 227 -1.90 2.81 -23.18
CA ILE A 227 -0.98 3.04 -22.07
C ILE A 227 -1.80 3.37 -20.82
N LEU A 228 -1.69 2.54 -19.79
CA LEU A 228 -2.44 2.70 -18.54
C LEU A 228 -1.66 3.50 -17.52
N SER A 229 -2.32 4.48 -16.92
CA SER A 229 -1.94 5.09 -15.64
C SER A 229 -3.00 4.80 -14.59
N LEU A 230 -2.62 4.16 -13.50
CA LEU A 230 -3.54 3.68 -12.45
C LEU A 230 -3.19 4.27 -11.10
N GLY A 231 -4.18 4.89 -10.44
CA GLY A 231 -4.05 5.42 -9.08
C GLY A 231 -4.65 6.81 -8.91
N ARG A 232 -4.32 7.49 -7.81
CA ARG A 232 -4.79 8.86 -7.58
C ARG A 232 -4.24 9.82 -8.63
N LEU A 233 -5.12 10.63 -9.20
CA LEU A 233 -4.76 11.68 -10.13
C LEU A 233 -4.48 12.97 -9.34
N SER A 234 -3.23 13.15 -8.92
CA SER A 234 -2.83 14.20 -7.98
C SER A 234 -1.39 14.64 -8.19
N PHE A 235 -1.21 15.96 -8.36
CA PHE A 235 0.12 16.58 -8.48
C PHE A 235 0.99 16.36 -7.24
N ASN A 236 0.38 16.36 -6.05
CA ASN A 236 1.08 16.39 -4.78
C ASN A 236 1.40 15.02 -4.21
N SER A 237 0.67 13.97 -4.63
CA SER A 237 0.78 12.65 -4.00
C SER A 237 1.07 11.51 -4.97
N LYS A 238 1.27 11.82 -6.24
CA LYS A 238 1.69 10.87 -7.27
C LYS A 238 2.76 11.51 -8.18
N TYR A 239 2.38 12.20 -9.23
CA TYR A 239 3.29 12.86 -10.15
C TYR A 239 2.58 13.99 -10.91
N HIS A 240 3.35 14.91 -11.47
CA HIS A 240 2.81 15.95 -12.34
C HIS A 240 2.53 15.36 -13.74
N PRO A 241 1.28 15.44 -14.27
CA PRO A 241 0.91 14.74 -15.50
C PRO A 241 1.51 15.34 -16.78
N LEU A 242 1.96 16.59 -16.76
CA LEU A 242 2.44 17.30 -17.97
C LEU A 242 3.58 16.56 -18.69
N PRO A 243 4.64 16.05 -18.05
CA PRO A 243 5.68 15.28 -18.73
C PRO A 243 5.12 14.01 -19.39
N LEU A 244 4.21 13.31 -18.71
CA LEU A 244 3.54 12.12 -19.23
C LEU A 244 2.73 12.47 -20.50
N TYR A 245 1.85 13.47 -20.42
CA TYR A 245 0.99 13.88 -21.52
C TYR A 245 1.79 14.32 -22.75
N ARG A 246 2.84 15.12 -22.55
CA ARG A 246 3.75 15.53 -23.63
C ARG A 246 4.48 14.35 -24.27
N SER A 247 4.90 13.38 -23.47
CA SER A 247 5.60 12.19 -23.97
C SER A 247 4.68 11.32 -24.83
N ILE A 248 3.43 11.12 -24.40
CA ILE A 248 2.44 10.35 -25.17
C ILE A 248 2.02 11.11 -26.43
N ALA A 249 1.81 12.42 -26.37
CA ALA A 249 1.52 13.23 -27.54
C ALA A 249 2.67 13.20 -28.56
N LYS A 250 3.93 13.26 -28.08
CA LYS A 250 5.12 13.12 -28.93
C LYS A 250 5.21 11.73 -29.57
N LEU A 251 4.87 10.67 -28.84
CA LEU A 251 4.79 9.31 -29.39
C LEU A 251 3.73 9.23 -30.50
N ALA A 252 2.52 9.72 -30.22
CA ALA A 252 1.43 9.74 -31.21
C ALA A 252 1.79 10.55 -32.48
N ALA A 253 2.45 11.70 -32.31
CA ALA A 253 2.93 12.52 -33.45
C ALA A 253 4.01 11.79 -34.27
N LYS A 254 4.92 11.06 -33.62
CA LYS A 254 5.98 10.29 -34.31
C LYS A 254 5.46 9.01 -34.98
N ARG A 255 4.30 8.52 -34.59
CA ARG A 255 3.69 7.27 -35.08
C ARG A 255 2.24 7.52 -35.52
N PRO A 256 1.99 8.32 -36.58
CA PRO A 256 0.65 8.75 -36.96
C PRO A 256 -0.28 7.57 -37.34
N ASN A 257 0.29 6.48 -37.79
CA ASN A 257 -0.46 5.25 -38.10
C ASN A 257 -0.86 4.43 -36.87
N LEU A 258 -0.35 4.78 -35.68
CA LEU A 258 -0.65 4.09 -34.44
C LEU A 258 -1.65 4.93 -33.62
N ASN A 259 -2.81 4.35 -33.35
CA ASN A 259 -3.80 4.98 -32.47
C ASN A 259 -3.36 4.84 -31.01
N VAL A 260 -2.64 5.85 -30.48
CA VAL A 260 -2.14 5.85 -29.10
C VAL A 260 -3.19 6.44 -28.16
N ILE A 261 -3.55 5.71 -27.12
CA ILE A 261 -4.54 6.11 -26.11
C ILE A 261 -3.90 6.05 -24.73
N LEU A 262 -4.01 7.13 -23.97
CA LEU A 262 -3.76 7.13 -22.53
C LEU A 262 -5.06 6.76 -21.82
N LEU A 263 -5.04 5.66 -21.06
CA LEU A 263 -6.12 5.24 -20.18
C LEU A 263 -5.78 5.62 -18.74
N GLU A 264 -6.46 6.63 -18.21
CA GLU A 264 -6.34 7.03 -16.80
C GLU A 264 -7.42 6.33 -15.97
N CYS A 265 -7.02 5.59 -14.95
CA CYS A 265 -7.95 4.91 -14.04
C CYS A 265 -7.67 5.32 -12.59
N GLY A 266 -8.63 6.02 -11.95
CA GLY A 266 -8.40 6.47 -10.59
C GLY A 266 -9.38 7.52 -10.09
N SER A 267 -8.89 8.38 -9.19
CA SER A 267 -9.71 9.46 -8.62
C SER A 267 -8.94 10.75 -8.43
N PHE A 268 -9.65 11.86 -8.56
CA PHE A 268 -9.17 13.17 -8.15
C PHE A 268 -9.53 13.45 -6.69
N TYR A 269 -8.71 14.25 -6.06
CA TYR A 269 -8.99 14.71 -4.70
C TYR A 269 -10.16 15.70 -4.64
N ASN A 270 -10.25 16.60 -5.66
CA ASN A 270 -11.31 17.60 -5.77
C ASN A 270 -11.47 18.08 -7.23
N ASP A 271 -12.50 18.90 -7.47
CA ASP A 271 -12.83 19.43 -8.78
C ASP A 271 -11.75 20.36 -9.33
N ASN A 272 -11.05 21.11 -8.50
CA ASN A 272 -9.96 22.00 -8.95
C ASN A 272 -8.82 21.20 -9.60
N ILE A 273 -8.41 20.09 -8.97
CA ILE A 273 -7.38 19.20 -9.54
C ILE A 273 -7.90 18.60 -10.86
N LYS A 274 -9.15 18.13 -10.89
CA LYS A 274 -9.76 17.60 -12.12
C LYS A 274 -9.74 18.64 -13.24
N THR A 275 -10.15 19.86 -12.96
CA THR A 275 -10.16 20.97 -13.95
C THR A 275 -8.77 21.25 -14.50
N ASN A 276 -7.73 21.23 -13.64
CA ASN A 276 -6.35 21.41 -14.08
C ASN A 276 -5.88 20.29 -15.02
N TYR A 277 -6.20 19.02 -14.71
CA TYR A 277 -5.93 17.88 -15.60
C TYR A 277 -6.65 18.04 -16.96
N ASP A 278 -7.93 18.42 -16.94
CA ASP A 278 -8.73 18.61 -18.16
C ASP A 278 -8.18 19.74 -19.03
N ASN A 279 -7.74 20.83 -18.42
CA ASN A 279 -7.10 21.95 -19.12
C ASN A 279 -5.75 21.55 -19.76
N LEU A 280 -4.94 20.75 -19.05
CA LEU A 280 -3.70 20.21 -19.60
C LEU A 280 -3.96 19.33 -20.83
N ILE A 281 -4.96 18.43 -20.75
CA ILE A 281 -5.32 17.56 -21.88
C ILE A 281 -5.74 18.40 -23.10
N LYS A 282 -6.57 19.44 -22.90
CA LYS A 282 -7.01 20.33 -23.96
C LYS A 282 -5.87 21.10 -24.63
N SER A 283 -4.82 21.43 -23.87
CA SER A 283 -3.67 22.21 -24.36
C SER A 283 -2.64 21.40 -25.14
N ILE A 284 -2.70 20.05 -25.10
CA ILE A 284 -1.69 19.16 -25.69
C ILE A 284 -2.30 18.37 -26.84
N LYS A 285 -1.75 18.50 -28.04
CA LYS A 285 -2.18 17.80 -29.26
C LYS A 285 -1.00 17.12 -29.94
N PRO A 286 -1.18 15.93 -30.55
CA PRO A 286 -2.34 15.04 -30.41
C PRO A 286 -2.26 14.24 -29.12
N LEU A 287 -3.32 14.26 -28.31
CA LEU A 287 -3.42 13.45 -27.10
C LEU A 287 -4.85 12.90 -26.97
N LYS A 288 -4.98 11.56 -26.93
CA LYS A 288 -6.26 10.89 -26.68
C LYS A 288 -6.24 10.31 -25.28
N VAL A 289 -7.19 10.70 -24.44
CA VAL A 289 -7.33 10.23 -23.06
C VAL A 289 -8.72 9.63 -22.86
N ILE A 290 -8.75 8.41 -22.33
CA ILE A 290 -9.95 7.79 -21.77
C ILE A 290 -9.77 7.79 -20.25
N ARG A 291 -10.81 8.15 -19.52
CA ARG A 291 -10.73 8.22 -18.06
C ARG A 291 -11.80 7.38 -17.42
N LEU A 292 -11.41 6.51 -16.49
CA LEU A 292 -12.28 5.72 -15.63
C LEU A 292 -12.17 6.25 -14.19
N GLY A 293 -13.33 6.48 -13.58
CA GLY A 293 -13.42 7.21 -12.32
C GLY A 293 -13.41 8.73 -12.53
N GLY A 294 -13.17 9.48 -11.48
CA GLY A 294 -13.25 10.93 -11.46
C GLY A 294 -13.17 11.46 -10.04
N ILE A 295 -14.11 12.29 -9.59
CA ILE A 295 -14.23 12.63 -8.16
C ILE A 295 -14.59 11.39 -7.36
N LYS A 296 -15.48 10.54 -7.89
CA LYS A 296 -15.67 9.19 -7.35
C LYS A 296 -14.56 8.28 -7.89
N PRO A 297 -13.94 7.45 -7.04
CA PRO A 297 -12.96 6.47 -7.48
C PRO A 297 -13.55 5.53 -8.56
N ALA A 298 -12.68 5.07 -9.47
CA ALA A 298 -13.02 3.97 -10.33
C ALA A 298 -13.40 2.74 -9.50
N THR A 299 -14.41 2.01 -9.94
CA THR A 299 -14.83 0.75 -9.32
C THR A 299 -13.77 -0.33 -9.52
N GLU A 300 -13.80 -1.38 -8.71
CA GLU A 300 -12.89 -2.52 -8.88
C GLU A 300 -13.04 -3.17 -10.26
N LYS A 301 -14.27 -3.23 -10.77
CA LYS A 301 -14.57 -3.74 -12.12
C LYS A 301 -13.94 -2.87 -13.21
N GLU A 302 -14.07 -1.56 -13.12
CA GLU A 302 -13.43 -0.62 -14.06
C GLU A 302 -11.91 -0.72 -14.00
N LYS A 303 -11.34 -0.89 -12.81
CA LYS A 303 -9.88 -1.12 -12.63
C LYS A 303 -9.44 -2.40 -13.35
N ILE A 304 -10.17 -3.50 -13.20
CA ILE A 304 -9.88 -4.77 -13.89
C ILE A 304 -9.99 -4.61 -15.40
N ASP A 305 -11.06 -3.97 -15.89
CA ASP A 305 -11.23 -3.70 -17.32
C ASP A 305 -10.11 -2.79 -17.86
N ALA A 306 -9.66 -1.78 -17.09
CA ALA A 306 -8.51 -0.94 -17.47
C ALA A 306 -7.21 -1.74 -17.58
N LEU A 307 -6.90 -2.58 -16.60
CA LEU A 307 -5.72 -3.45 -16.61
C LEU A 307 -5.75 -4.42 -17.80
N ASN A 308 -6.90 -5.04 -18.05
CA ASN A 308 -7.05 -5.99 -19.14
C ASN A 308 -7.00 -5.33 -20.53
N ALA A 309 -7.57 -4.15 -20.71
CA ALA A 309 -7.61 -3.44 -22.00
C ALA A 309 -6.25 -2.89 -22.45
N SER A 310 -5.32 -2.73 -21.52
CA SER A 310 -4.06 -2.03 -21.72
C SER A 310 -2.95 -2.91 -22.29
N ASP A 311 -1.93 -2.29 -22.91
CA ASP A 311 -0.75 -2.95 -23.45
C ASP A 311 0.48 -2.66 -22.61
N ILE A 312 0.54 -1.46 -21.99
CA ILE A 312 1.68 -1.00 -21.18
C ILE A 312 1.13 -0.29 -19.95
N PHE A 313 1.73 -0.56 -18.80
CA PHE A 313 1.51 0.24 -17.58
C PHE A 313 2.59 1.30 -17.45
N LEU A 314 2.18 2.54 -17.09
CA LEU A 314 3.10 3.66 -16.92
C LEU A 314 2.78 4.41 -15.62
N SER A 315 3.78 4.51 -14.73
CA SER A 315 3.69 5.27 -13.48
C SER A 315 5.00 6.03 -13.20
N PRO A 316 5.12 7.29 -13.62
CA PRO A 316 6.29 8.11 -13.36
C PRO A 316 6.24 8.79 -11.98
N SER A 317 5.75 8.09 -10.96
CA SER A 317 5.65 8.61 -9.60
C SER A 317 7.02 8.76 -8.97
N ASP A 318 7.35 9.96 -8.54
CA ASP A 318 8.59 10.33 -7.86
C ASP A 318 8.32 11.00 -6.49
N ASN A 319 7.16 10.75 -5.93
CA ASN A 319 6.70 11.32 -4.67
C ASN A 319 7.14 10.44 -3.47
N ILE A 320 7.60 11.09 -2.38
CA ILE A 320 8.05 10.41 -1.15
C ILE A 320 6.94 9.59 -0.46
N GLN A 321 5.67 9.83 -0.80
CA GLN A 321 4.55 9.07 -0.28
C GLN A 321 4.46 7.66 -0.89
N GLU A 322 5.04 7.44 -2.09
CA GLU A 322 5.04 6.13 -2.73
C GLU A 322 6.15 5.25 -2.15
N THR A 323 5.81 4.35 -1.26
CA THR A 323 6.78 3.47 -0.59
C THR A 323 6.88 2.08 -1.22
N PHE A 324 5.83 1.59 -1.87
CA PHE A 324 5.76 0.26 -2.45
C PHE A 324 5.35 0.27 -3.93
N GLY A 325 4.14 0.75 -4.22
CA GLY A 325 3.60 0.75 -5.57
C GLY A 325 2.70 -0.43 -5.88
N ILE A 326 1.60 -0.58 -5.13
CA ILE A 326 0.61 -1.65 -5.36
C ILE A 326 0.15 -1.68 -6.83
N SER A 327 -0.08 -0.52 -7.45
CA SER A 327 -0.52 -0.45 -8.85
C SER A 327 0.47 -1.07 -9.86
N VAL A 328 1.77 -1.07 -9.54
CA VAL A 328 2.79 -1.76 -10.35
C VAL A 328 2.59 -3.27 -10.27
N ILE A 329 2.38 -3.81 -9.06
CA ILE A 329 2.15 -5.25 -8.87
C ILE A 329 0.82 -5.68 -9.48
N GLU A 330 -0.23 -4.85 -9.39
CA GLU A 330 -1.51 -5.10 -10.07
C GLU A 330 -1.34 -5.16 -11.59
N ALA A 331 -0.54 -4.27 -12.16
CA ALA A 331 -0.22 -4.28 -13.59
C ALA A 331 0.59 -5.52 -14.00
N MET A 332 1.57 -5.93 -13.19
CA MET A 332 2.33 -7.17 -13.42
C MET A 332 1.45 -8.41 -13.32
N ALA A 333 0.51 -8.46 -12.35
CA ALA A 333 -0.47 -9.54 -12.23
C ALA A 333 -1.40 -9.61 -13.45
N ALA A 334 -1.65 -8.49 -14.11
CA ALA A 334 -2.36 -8.41 -15.39
C ALA A 334 -1.46 -8.63 -16.61
N SER A 335 -0.20 -9.08 -16.41
CA SER A 335 0.79 -9.35 -17.48
C SER A 335 1.13 -8.11 -18.32
N LEU A 336 1.18 -6.92 -17.71
CA LEU A 336 1.60 -5.69 -18.38
C LEU A 336 3.09 -5.41 -18.15
N PRO A 337 3.86 -5.11 -19.20
CA PRO A 337 5.17 -4.52 -19.04
C PRO A 337 5.03 -3.14 -18.39
N CYS A 338 5.93 -2.85 -17.44
CA CYS A 338 5.85 -1.67 -16.60
C CYS A 338 6.93 -0.65 -16.96
N ILE A 339 6.53 0.63 -17.17
CA ILE A 339 7.45 1.76 -17.27
C ILE A 339 7.21 2.62 -16.02
N VAL A 340 8.23 2.72 -15.17
CA VAL A 340 8.11 3.40 -13.86
C VAL A 340 9.32 4.30 -13.61
N SER A 341 9.19 5.25 -12.69
CA SER A 341 10.34 6.02 -12.20
C SER A 341 11.33 5.12 -11.45
N ASP A 342 12.62 5.40 -11.53
CA ASP A 342 13.65 4.75 -10.71
C ASP A 342 13.59 5.30 -9.29
N TRP A 343 12.48 5.03 -8.61
CA TRP A 343 12.08 5.64 -7.36
C TRP A 343 11.57 4.61 -6.36
N ASN A 344 12.00 4.77 -5.11
CA ASN A 344 11.46 4.08 -3.92
C ASN A 344 11.20 2.57 -4.15
N GLY A 345 9.99 2.07 -3.80
CA GLY A 345 9.64 0.66 -3.92
C GLY A 345 9.54 0.13 -5.35
N TYR A 346 9.40 0.99 -6.35
CA TYR A 346 9.41 0.58 -7.75
C TYR A 346 10.72 -0.12 -8.15
N LYS A 347 11.84 0.22 -7.49
CA LYS A 347 13.15 -0.42 -7.69
C LYS A 347 13.16 -1.91 -7.35
N ASP A 348 12.31 -2.30 -6.40
CA ASP A 348 12.22 -3.69 -5.97
C ASP A 348 11.41 -4.55 -6.95
N HIS A 349 10.52 -3.92 -7.73
CA HIS A 349 9.57 -4.61 -8.61
C HIS A 349 10.02 -4.66 -10.06
N VAL A 350 10.53 -3.53 -10.59
CA VAL A 350 10.82 -3.40 -12.00
C VAL A 350 12.32 -3.53 -12.26
N LYS A 351 12.68 -4.48 -13.11
CA LYS A 351 14.03 -4.71 -13.61
C LYS A 351 14.09 -4.34 -15.08
N ASN A 352 15.04 -3.47 -15.44
CA ASN A 352 15.25 -3.03 -16.82
C ASN A 352 15.46 -4.22 -17.76
N ASN A 353 14.76 -4.22 -18.89
CA ASN A 353 14.82 -5.23 -19.95
C ASN A 353 14.32 -6.63 -19.58
N GLU A 354 13.80 -6.84 -18.34
CA GLU A 354 13.19 -8.11 -17.95
C GLU A 354 11.66 -8.01 -17.92
N ASN A 355 11.13 -7.17 -17.04
CA ASN A 355 9.68 -6.99 -16.84
C ASN A 355 9.20 -5.55 -17.04
N GLY A 356 10.09 -4.66 -17.45
CA GLY A 356 9.78 -3.26 -17.73
C GLY A 356 11.02 -2.39 -17.84
N PHE A 357 10.81 -1.07 -17.64
CA PHE A 357 11.86 -0.07 -17.68
C PHE A 357 11.70 0.92 -16.53
N ARG A 358 12.83 1.32 -15.94
CA ARG A 358 12.90 2.39 -14.95
C ARG A 358 13.41 3.67 -15.59
N ILE A 359 12.66 4.76 -15.44
CA ILE A 359 13.03 6.10 -15.87
C ILE A 359 13.87 6.75 -14.78
N SER A 360 15.07 7.19 -15.11
CA SER A 360 15.96 7.86 -14.17
C SER A 360 15.28 9.07 -13.53
N THR A 361 15.44 9.21 -12.23
CA THR A 361 14.97 10.33 -11.42
C THR A 361 16.17 11.08 -10.84
N THR A 362 16.04 12.39 -10.68
CA THR A 362 17.07 13.22 -10.06
C THR A 362 16.51 13.87 -8.80
N GLN A 363 17.21 13.72 -7.70
CA GLN A 363 16.93 14.40 -6.44
C GLN A 363 18.19 15.12 -5.96
N LEU A 364 18.02 16.28 -5.35
CA LEU A 364 19.13 16.97 -4.68
C LEU A 364 19.61 16.13 -3.50
N ASN A 365 20.91 15.78 -3.53
CA ASN A 365 21.49 14.89 -2.52
C ASN A 365 21.71 15.53 -1.15
N ASN A 366 21.85 16.86 -1.06
CA ASN A 366 22.05 17.60 0.18
C ASN A 366 21.30 18.93 0.15
N LEU A 367 20.27 19.04 0.97
CA LEU A 367 19.67 20.35 1.30
C LEU A 367 20.52 21.11 2.34
N GLU A 368 21.45 20.42 3.02
CA GLU A 368 22.27 20.97 4.10
C GLU A 368 23.23 22.09 3.65
N ASN A 369 23.62 22.14 2.38
CA ASN A 369 24.56 23.14 1.88
C ASN A 369 23.89 24.28 1.09
N LYS A 370 22.59 24.51 1.22
CA LYS A 370 21.84 25.55 0.49
C LYS A 370 20.90 26.40 1.35
N ILE A 371 21.10 26.41 2.65
CA ILE A 371 20.50 27.37 3.58
C ILE A 371 21.63 28.29 4.02
N ASP A 372 22.07 29.12 3.10
CA ASP A 372 22.81 30.37 3.37
C ASP A 372 21.90 31.54 3.01
#